data_709aac44afd55ac6e3fc2045546e654a
#
_entry.id   709aac44afd55ac6e3fc2045546e654a
#
_cell.length_a   1.000
_cell.length_b   1.000
_cell.length_c   1.000
_cell.angle_alpha   90.00
_cell.angle_beta   90.00
_cell.angle_gamma   90.00
#
_symmetry.space_group_name_H-M   'P 1'
#
loop_
_entity.id
_entity.type
_entity.pdbx_description
1 polymer ?
#
loop_
_entity_poly.entity_id
_entity_poly.type
_entity_poly.pdbx_seq_one_letter_code
_entity_poly.pdbx_strand_id
1 'polypeptide(L)'
;MKKIIFLTFIILSCSNFSKAAGEPLKGSFSGVIKDMISGLPIPGATVYIADMKVGSSTNTKGEFSIANISEGFHLVEVSHIGYTTIAENLLIQGDIKRDFLLTESIIENNAVIITGVSKATQLKKVPFQVSVMKKEDLLQASATNIIDAITRKAGVSSVSTGPAISKPLIRGLGYNRVLTINDGVRQEGQQWGDEHGIEIDEASVSKVEILKGPASLVYGSDAMAGVLNIITHVPVQSNSIKINTGANYQSNNRLRSIYGNIAGNTNGFNWNIYGTRKAAADYKNKYDGYVY
;
A
#
# COMPACT_ATOMS: atom_id res chain seq x y z
N MET A 1 1.86 -46.12 -42.53
CA MET A 1 0.71 -45.20 -42.34
C MET A 1 -0.16 -45.55 -41.11
N LYS A 2 -0.46 -46.81 -40.77
CA LYS A 2 -1.30 -47.17 -39.59
C LYS A 2 -0.69 -46.82 -38.22
N LYS A 3 0.65 -46.79 -38.07
CA LYS A 3 1.32 -46.45 -36.80
C LYS A 3 1.32 -44.94 -36.50
N ILE A 4 1.28 -44.07 -37.48
CA ILE A 4 1.25 -42.61 -37.34
C ILE A 4 -0.16 -42.13 -36.87
N ILE A 5 -1.21 -42.77 -37.38
CA ILE A 5 -2.60 -42.46 -37.01
C ILE A 5 -2.86 -42.79 -35.52
N PHE A 6 -2.24 -43.86 -34.99
CA PHE A 6 -2.40 -44.23 -33.59
C PHE A 6 -1.70 -43.25 -32.62
N LEU A 7 -0.54 -42.74 -33.03
CA LEU A 7 0.19 -41.76 -32.24
C LEU A 7 -0.53 -40.40 -32.20
N THR A 8 -1.16 -40.00 -33.31
CA THR A 8 -1.94 -38.74 -33.39
C THR A 8 -3.21 -38.82 -32.53
N PHE A 9 -3.83 -40.01 -32.41
CA PHE A 9 -5.00 -40.19 -31.57
C PHE A 9 -4.69 -40.14 -30.07
N ILE A 10 -3.51 -40.64 -29.66
CA ILE A 10 -3.05 -40.54 -28.25
C ILE A 10 -2.73 -39.09 -27.87
N ILE A 11 -2.15 -38.29 -28.76
CA ILE A 11 -1.85 -36.88 -28.50
C ILE A 11 -3.15 -36.05 -28.40
N LEU A 12 -4.18 -36.37 -29.18
CA LEU A 12 -5.46 -35.69 -29.12
C LEU A 12 -6.29 -36.05 -27.87
N SER A 13 -6.03 -37.23 -27.26
CA SER A 13 -6.70 -37.68 -26.03
C SER A 13 -6.16 -37.02 -24.76
N CYS A 14 -4.93 -36.50 -24.78
CA CYS A 14 -4.33 -35.81 -23.63
C CYS A 14 -4.70 -34.30 -23.48
N SER A 15 -5.37 -33.71 -24.48
CA SER A 15 -5.70 -32.28 -24.47
C SER A 15 -6.98 -31.93 -23.69
N ASN A 16 -7.68 -32.90 -23.09
CA ASN A 16 -8.92 -32.64 -22.35
C ASN A 16 -8.80 -32.73 -20.82
N PHE A 17 -7.59 -32.84 -20.26
CA PHE A 17 -7.39 -32.96 -18.81
C PHE A 17 -7.02 -31.64 -18.12
N SER A 18 -7.23 -30.50 -18.76
CA SER A 18 -6.95 -29.17 -18.18
C SER A 18 -8.21 -28.33 -17.96
N LYS A 19 -9.20 -28.85 -17.23
CA LYS A 19 -10.31 -28.06 -16.72
C LYS A 19 -10.81 -28.63 -15.40
N ALA A 20 -10.10 -28.36 -14.34
CA ALA A 20 -10.63 -28.41 -12.98
C ALA A 20 -9.75 -27.64 -11.99
N ALA A 21 -9.33 -26.43 -12.32
CA ALA A 21 -9.14 -25.42 -11.30
C ALA A 21 -10.51 -24.76 -11.15
N GLY A 22 -11.33 -25.24 -10.23
CA GLY A 22 -12.56 -24.58 -9.89
C GLY A 22 -12.25 -23.11 -9.58
N GLU A 23 -12.99 -22.17 -10.15
CA GLU A 23 -12.87 -20.78 -9.73
C GLU A 23 -13.02 -20.75 -8.20
N PRO A 24 -12.19 -20.00 -7.49
CA PRO A 24 -12.33 -19.89 -6.04
C PRO A 24 -13.75 -19.43 -5.75
N LEU A 25 -14.43 -20.15 -4.88
CA LEU A 25 -15.77 -19.77 -4.41
C LEU A 25 -15.70 -18.33 -3.89
N LYS A 26 -16.57 -17.49 -4.38
CA LYS A 26 -16.63 -16.08 -4.00
C LYS A 26 -17.86 -15.84 -3.16
N GLY A 27 -17.67 -15.16 -2.05
CA GLY A 27 -18.74 -14.73 -1.17
C GLY A 27 -18.93 -13.22 -1.18
N SER A 28 -19.85 -12.77 -0.35
CA SER A 28 -20.04 -11.35 -0.03
C SER A 28 -19.93 -11.12 1.48
N PHE A 29 -19.54 -9.90 1.82
CA PHE A 29 -19.44 -9.43 3.20
C PHE A 29 -20.26 -8.17 3.37
N SER A 30 -21.23 -8.21 4.26
CA SER A 30 -22.16 -7.09 4.51
C SER A 30 -22.42 -6.92 6.00
N GLY A 31 -22.95 -5.78 6.38
CA GLY A 31 -23.31 -5.50 7.77
C GLY A 31 -23.68 -4.04 7.99
N VAL A 32 -23.85 -3.68 9.26
CA VAL A 32 -24.16 -2.33 9.71
C VAL A 32 -23.11 -1.88 10.70
N ILE A 33 -22.66 -0.63 10.58
CA ILE A 33 -21.75 0.00 11.54
C ILE A 33 -22.53 1.00 12.36
N LYS A 34 -22.44 0.87 13.69
CA LYS A 34 -23.13 1.72 14.65
C LYS A 34 -22.18 2.24 15.72
N ASP A 35 -22.53 3.36 16.29
CA ASP A 35 -21.90 3.87 17.50
C ASP A 35 -22.26 2.98 18.70
N MET A 36 -21.27 2.63 19.52
CA MET A 36 -21.44 1.71 20.65
C MET A 36 -22.31 2.30 21.76
N ILE A 37 -22.30 3.59 21.96
CA ILE A 37 -22.98 4.29 23.06
C ILE A 37 -24.40 4.68 22.65
N SER A 38 -24.53 5.40 21.50
CA SER A 38 -25.80 5.91 21.04
C SER A 38 -26.64 4.90 20.25
N GLY A 39 -26.01 3.83 19.72
CA GLY A 39 -26.64 2.86 18.83
C GLY A 39 -27.00 3.42 17.45
N LEU A 40 -26.66 4.67 17.16
CA LEU A 40 -26.95 5.33 15.89
C LEU A 40 -26.04 4.77 14.79
N PRO A 41 -26.55 4.66 13.54
CA PRO A 41 -25.73 4.25 12.42
C PRO A 41 -24.64 5.29 12.14
N ILE A 42 -23.44 4.84 11.72
CA ILE A 42 -22.32 5.69 11.35
C ILE A 42 -22.21 5.72 9.82
N PRO A 43 -22.65 6.79 9.16
CA PRO A 43 -22.46 6.97 7.73
C PRO A 43 -21.00 7.29 7.43
N GLY A 44 -20.49 6.79 6.31
CA GLY A 44 -19.14 7.13 5.88
C GLY A 44 -18.02 6.35 6.58
N ALA A 45 -18.34 5.38 7.42
CA ALA A 45 -17.34 4.47 7.96
C ALA A 45 -16.78 3.58 6.84
N THR A 46 -15.48 3.35 6.85
CA THR A 46 -14.79 2.53 5.85
C THR A 46 -14.59 1.13 6.37
N VAL A 47 -15.01 0.14 5.59
CA VAL A 47 -14.68 -1.28 5.78
C VAL A 47 -13.69 -1.68 4.71
N TYR A 48 -12.52 -2.16 5.10
CA TYR A 48 -11.42 -2.48 4.21
C TYR A 48 -10.87 -3.86 4.48
N ILE A 49 -10.75 -4.67 3.43
CA ILE A 49 -10.13 -6.00 3.47
C ILE A 49 -8.70 -5.85 2.96
N ALA A 50 -7.74 -5.85 3.89
CA ALA A 50 -6.38 -5.40 3.63
C ALA A 50 -5.59 -6.30 2.67
N ASP A 51 -5.80 -7.61 2.75
CA ASP A 51 -5.11 -8.61 1.93
C ASP A 51 -5.64 -8.66 0.49
N MET A 52 -6.93 -8.34 0.30
CA MET A 52 -7.56 -8.26 -1.02
C MET A 52 -7.52 -6.85 -1.63
N LYS A 53 -7.17 -5.83 -0.84
CA LYS A 53 -7.18 -4.41 -1.23
C LYS A 53 -8.54 -3.93 -1.75
N VAL A 54 -9.62 -4.49 -1.22
CA VAL A 54 -11.00 -4.10 -1.52
C VAL A 54 -11.65 -3.49 -0.30
N GLY A 55 -12.60 -2.60 -0.50
CA GLY A 55 -13.33 -1.99 0.60
C GLY A 55 -14.64 -1.37 0.15
N SER A 56 -15.45 -1.03 1.13
CA SER A 56 -16.71 -0.32 0.97
C SER A 56 -16.86 0.71 2.08
N SER A 57 -17.71 1.67 1.86
CA SER A 57 -18.11 2.61 2.88
C SER A 57 -19.58 2.49 3.20
N THR A 58 -19.92 2.84 4.45
CA THR A 58 -21.31 2.79 4.89
C THR A 58 -22.15 3.91 4.26
N ASN A 59 -23.38 3.57 3.93
CA ASN A 59 -24.41 4.51 3.49
C ASN A 59 -24.98 5.30 4.68
N THR A 60 -26.02 6.11 4.43
CA THR A 60 -26.70 6.92 5.47
C THR A 60 -27.35 6.11 6.59
N LYS A 61 -27.59 4.81 6.38
CA LYS A 61 -28.10 3.87 7.38
C LYS A 61 -27.00 3.06 8.08
N GLY A 62 -25.72 3.39 7.81
CA GLY A 62 -24.57 2.65 8.34
C GLY A 62 -24.34 1.30 7.68
N GLU A 63 -25.03 0.96 6.58
CA GLU A 63 -24.90 -0.33 5.89
C GLU A 63 -23.74 -0.33 4.92
N PHE A 64 -22.99 -1.43 4.85
CA PHE A 64 -21.94 -1.69 3.87
C PHE A 64 -22.15 -3.04 3.19
N SER A 65 -21.57 -3.19 1.99
CA SER A 65 -21.53 -4.46 1.27
C SER A 65 -20.28 -4.50 0.38
N ILE A 66 -19.57 -5.63 0.42
CA ILE A 66 -18.41 -5.94 -0.41
C ILE A 66 -18.67 -7.29 -1.06
N ALA A 67 -18.66 -7.34 -2.38
CA ALA A 67 -18.88 -8.56 -3.16
C ALA A 67 -17.56 -9.13 -3.71
N ASN A 68 -17.62 -10.35 -4.23
CA ASN A 68 -16.51 -11.04 -4.90
C ASN A 68 -15.29 -11.28 -4.00
N ILE A 69 -15.50 -11.59 -2.73
CA ILE A 69 -14.46 -11.91 -1.77
C ILE A 69 -14.13 -13.41 -1.90
N SER A 70 -12.84 -13.75 -2.00
CA SER A 70 -12.40 -15.15 -1.95
C SER A 70 -12.71 -15.75 -0.58
N GLU A 71 -13.06 -17.02 -0.52
CA GLU A 71 -13.23 -17.70 0.77
C GLU A 71 -11.90 -17.82 1.50
N GLY A 72 -11.95 -17.65 2.83
CA GLY A 72 -10.77 -17.75 3.70
C GLY A 72 -10.78 -16.76 4.85
N PHE A 73 -9.65 -16.74 5.58
CA PHE A 73 -9.43 -15.74 6.62
C PHE A 73 -8.91 -14.45 6.02
N HIS A 74 -9.60 -13.36 6.31
CA HIS A 74 -9.25 -12.01 5.85
C HIS A 74 -9.12 -11.06 7.02
N LEU A 75 -8.14 -10.15 6.96
CA LEU A 75 -8.02 -9.07 7.91
C LEU A 75 -8.93 -7.92 7.47
N VAL A 76 -10.00 -7.74 8.22
CA VAL A 76 -10.97 -6.66 8.02
C VAL A 76 -10.64 -5.51 8.95
N GLU A 77 -10.53 -4.32 8.37
CA GLU A 77 -10.37 -3.05 9.08
C GLU A 77 -11.64 -2.23 8.93
N VAL A 78 -12.17 -1.76 10.06
CA VAL A 78 -13.31 -0.85 10.12
C VAL A 78 -12.88 0.44 10.77
N SER A 79 -12.99 1.56 10.08
CA SER A 79 -12.51 2.86 10.54
C SER A 79 -13.47 4.00 10.22
N HIS A 80 -13.48 5.01 11.08
CA HIS A 80 -14.19 6.28 10.87
C HIS A 80 -13.48 7.38 11.66
N ILE A 81 -13.54 8.63 11.15
CA ILE A 81 -12.96 9.79 11.85
C ILE A 81 -13.68 9.97 13.19
N GLY A 82 -12.90 10.11 14.26
CA GLY A 82 -13.45 10.25 15.61
C GLY A 82 -13.80 8.95 16.31
N TYR A 83 -13.51 7.79 15.71
CA TYR A 83 -13.76 6.47 16.29
C TYR A 83 -12.49 5.63 16.35
N THR A 84 -12.45 4.71 17.32
CA THR A 84 -11.37 3.72 17.41
C THR A 84 -11.50 2.71 16.28
N THR A 85 -10.44 2.55 15.50
CA THR A 85 -10.37 1.58 14.40
C THR A 85 -10.41 0.15 14.94
N ILE A 86 -11.30 -0.67 14.40
CA ILE A 86 -11.35 -2.11 14.64
C ILE A 86 -10.59 -2.82 13.53
N ALA A 87 -9.75 -3.81 13.87
CA ALA A 87 -9.11 -4.68 12.91
C ALA A 87 -9.14 -6.11 13.45
N GLU A 88 -9.84 -7.00 12.76
CA GLU A 88 -9.99 -8.39 13.15
C GLU A 88 -9.87 -9.35 11.96
N ASN A 89 -9.43 -10.58 12.25
CA ASN A 89 -9.42 -11.64 11.24
C ASN A 89 -10.79 -12.32 11.21
N LEU A 90 -11.46 -12.26 10.07
CA LEU A 90 -12.75 -12.90 9.84
C LEU A 90 -12.61 -14.04 8.84
N LEU A 91 -13.25 -15.17 9.12
CA LEU A 91 -13.43 -16.24 8.17
C LEU A 91 -14.66 -15.89 7.29
N ILE A 92 -14.40 -15.69 6.00
CA ILE A 92 -15.45 -15.44 5.00
C ILE A 92 -15.67 -16.75 4.23
N GLN A 93 -16.89 -17.29 4.34
CA GLN A 93 -17.34 -18.48 3.60
C GLN A 93 -18.74 -18.18 3.06
N GLY A 94 -18.86 -18.07 1.74
CA GLY A 94 -20.11 -17.63 1.11
C GLY A 94 -20.49 -16.19 1.50
N ASP A 95 -21.78 -15.95 1.64
CA ASP A 95 -22.32 -14.63 2.01
C ASP A 95 -22.40 -14.52 3.53
N ILE A 96 -21.60 -13.65 4.12
CA ILE A 96 -21.61 -13.39 5.56
C ILE A 96 -22.14 -12.00 5.89
N LYS A 97 -22.82 -11.90 7.02
CA LYS A 97 -23.28 -10.64 7.59
C LYS A 97 -22.70 -10.45 8.98
N ARG A 98 -22.06 -9.29 9.21
CA ARG A 98 -21.51 -8.94 10.52
C ARG A 98 -21.63 -7.45 10.77
N ASP A 99 -22.20 -7.09 11.90
CA ASP A 99 -22.33 -5.72 12.36
C ASP A 99 -21.14 -5.35 13.25
N PHE A 100 -20.78 -4.06 13.26
CA PHE A 100 -19.69 -3.51 14.07
C PHE A 100 -20.19 -2.36 14.93
N LEU A 101 -19.68 -2.32 16.16
CA LEU A 101 -19.90 -1.23 17.09
C LEU A 101 -18.59 -0.48 17.27
N LEU A 102 -18.55 0.78 16.82
CA LEU A 102 -17.39 1.63 17.00
C LEU A 102 -17.53 2.46 18.27
N THR A 103 -16.45 2.59 19.00
CA THR A 103 -16.35 3.46 20.18
C THR A 103 -15.75 4.80 19.78
N GLU A 104 -16.37 5.91 20.19
CA GLU A 104 -15.79 7.24 20.00
C GLU A 104 -14.40 7.32 20.65
N SER A 105 -13.48 7.93 19.95
CA SER A 105 -12.13 8.19 20.46
C SER A 105 -11.66 9.57 20.04
N ILE A 106 -11.27 10.34 21.02
CA ILE A 106 -10.63 11.66 20.83
C ILE A 106 -9.18 11.50 20.32
N ILE A 107 -8.59 10.31 20.53
CA ILE A 107 -7.26 9.97 20.05
C ILE A 107 -7.45 8.97 18.91
N GLU A 108 -7.15 9.38 17.70
CA GLU A 108 -7.05 8.45 16.54
C GLU A 108 -6.01 7.37 16.84
N ASN A 109 -6.44 6.30 17.50
CA ASN A 109 -5.63 5.11 17.66
C ASN A 109 -5.82 4.22 16.43
N ASN A 110 -5.57 4.79 15.26
CA ASN A 110 -5.63 4.05 14.01
C ASN A 110 -4.70 2.85 14.11
N ALA A 111 -5.27 1.66 14.11
CA ALA A 111 -4.49 0.43 14.03
C ALA A 111 -3.67 0.49 12.74
N VAL A 112 -2.34 0.47 12.87
CA VAL A 112 -1.47 0.46 11.69
C VAL A 112 -1.45 -0.95 11.15
N ILE A 113 -2.07 -1.16 10.00
CA ILE A 113 -2.10 -2.43 9.29
C ILE A 113 -0.86 -2.55 8.43
N ILE A 114 -0.16 -3.66 8.54
CA ILE A 114 0.99 -4.01 7.71
C ILE A 114 0.54 -4.98 6.63
N THR A 115 0.80 -4.62 5.38
CA THR A 115 0.45 -5.42 4.21
C THR A 115 1.66 -6.05 3.53
N GLY A 116 2.87 -5.63 3.93
CA GLY A 116 4.13 -6.16 3.43
C GLY A 116 4.56 -7.50 4.07
N VAL A 117 3.62 -8.32 4.54
CA VAL A 117 3.85 -9.65 5.09
C VAL A 117 2.91 -10.65 4.42
N SER A 118 3.15 -11.95 4.61
CA SER A 118 2.37 -13.02 3.97
C SER A 118 0.86 -12.92 4.22
N LYS A 119 0.47 -12.34 5.37
CA LYS A 119 -0.91 -11.99 5.70
C LYS A 119 -0.93 -10.60 6.30
N ALA A 120 -1.86 -9.75 5.84
CA ALA A 120 -2.06 -8.45 6.44
C ALA A 120 -2.34 -8.59 7.95
N THR A 121 -1.68 -7.78 8.77
CA THR A 121 -1.76 -7.88 10.24
C THR A 121 -1.56 -6.52 10.89
N GLN A 122 -2.00 -6.39 12.12
CA GLN A 122 -1.77 -5.17 12.89
C GLN A 122 -0.30 -5.06 13.31
N LEU A 123 0.28 -3.87 13.19
CA LEU A 123 1.67 -3.60 13.56
C LEU A 123 1.99 -4.10 14.99
N LYS A 124 1.07 -3.91 15.95
CA LYS A 124 1.25 -4.36 17.34
C LYS A 124 1.34 -5.88 17.52
N LYS A 125 0.87 -6.66 16.55
CA LYS A 125 0.87 -8.13 16.56
C LYS A 125 2.02 -8.75 15.76
N VAL A 126 2.86 -7.91 15.15
CA VAL A 126 3.99 -8.36 14.33
C VAL A 126 5.18 -8.67 15.25
N PRO A 127 5.74 -9.89 15.22
CA PRO A 127 6.83 -10.28 16.13
C PRO A 127 8.22 -9.78 15.66
N PHE A 128 8.30 -8.94 14.65
CA PHE A 128 9.54 -8.41 14.08
C PHE A 128 9.42 -6.89 13.83
N GLN A 129 10.58 -6.28 13.60
CA GLN A 129 10.69 -4.83 13.48
C GLN A 129 10.16 -4.31 12.15
N VAL A 130 9.00 -3.66 12.17
CA VAL A 130 8.45 -2.91 11.05
C VAL A 130 8.37 -1.45 11.42
N SER A 131 8.85 -0.58 10.55
CA SER A 131 8.69 0.86 10.68
C SER A 131 7.68 1.32 9.62
N VAL A 132 6.71 2.13 10.01
CA VAL A 132 5.74 2.70 9.09
C VAL A 132 5.92 4.20 9.01
N MET A 133 5.81 4.75 7.83
CA MET A 133 5.79 6.17 7.55
C MET A 133 4.52 6.50 6.77
N LYS A 134 3.65 7.28 7.37
CA LYS A 134 2.37 7.70 6.76
C LYS A 134 2.61 8.86 5.79
N LYS A 135 1.61 9.17 4.97
CA LYS A 135 1.64 10.28 4.01
C LYS A 135 1.99 11.62 4.67
N GLU A 136 1.39 11.89 5.81
CA GLU A 136 1.62 13.12 6.56
C GLU A 136 3.09 13.26 6.96
N ASP A 137 3.71 12.18 7.45
CA ASP A 137 5.12 12.14 7.83
C ASP A 137 6.03 12.35 6.61
N LEU A 138 5.67 11.75 5.44
CA LEU A 138 6.41 11.90 4.19
C LEU A 138 6.41 13.36 3.72
N LEU A 139 5.24 14.00 3.73
CA LEU A 139 5.08 15.39 3.32
C LEU A 139 5.79 16.35 4.26
N GLN A 140 5.71 16.12 5.59
CA GLN A 140 6.40 16.92 6.61
C GLN A 140 7.93 16.76 6.54
N ALA A 141 8.42 15.66 5.97
CA ALA A 141 9.84 15.44 5.80
C ALA A 141 10.49 16.49 4.90
N SER A 142 9.74 17.13 4.01
CA SER A 142 10.23 18.14 3.04
C SER A 142 11.46 17.62 2.27
N ALA A 143 11.49 16.32 2.00
CA ALA A 143 12.58 15.67 1.30
C ALA A 143 12.45 15.85 -0.22
N THR A 144 13.55 15.68 -0.95
CA THR A 144 13.54 15.81 -2.42
C THR A 144 12.98 14.57 -3.11
N ASN A 145 13.04 13.44 -2.43
CA ASN A 145 12.51 12.15 -2.90
C ASN A 145 12.07 11.29 -1.71
N ILE A 146 11.38 10.20 -2.01
CA ILE A 146 10.81 9.29 -1.00
C ILE A 146 11.87 8.63 -0.11
N ILE A 147 13.06 8.33 -0.67
CA ILE A 147 14.13 7.66 0.08
C ILE A 147 14.70 8.59 1.13
N ASP A 148 14.95 9.84 0.80
CA ASP A 148 15.43 10.82 1.77
C ASP A 148 14.41 11.04 2.88
N ALA A 149 13.11 10.99 2.57
CA ALA A 149 12.08 11.08 3.60
C ALA A 149 12.17 9.93 4.61
N ILE A 150 12.33 8.69 4.14
CA ILE A 150 12.34 7.50 5.02
C ILE A 150 13.62 7.35 5.84
N THR A 151 14.70 8.06 5.52
CA THR A 151 15.94 8.04 6.35
C THR A 151 15.73 8.56 7.77
N ARG A 152 14.62 9.25 8.03
CA ARG A 152 14.23 9.65 9.39
C ARG A 152 13.86 8.47 10.29
N LYS A 153 13.67 7.27 9.73
CA LYS A 153 13.39 6.06 10.50
C LYS A 153 14.69 5.38 10.91
N ALA A 154 14.81 5.02 12.18
CA ALA A 154 16.01 4.39 12.73
C ALA A 154 16.44 3.17 11.90
N GLY A 155 17.75 3.06 11.61
CA GLY A 155 18.34 1.97 10.83
C GLY A 155 18.05 2.03 9.33
N VAL A 156 17.61 3.18 8.83
CA VAL A 156 17.49 3.49 7.41
C VAL A 156 18.41 4.66 7.11
N SER A 157 19.21 4.53 6.07
CA SER A 157 20.03 5.60 5.49
C SER A 157 19.92 5.57 3.97
N SER A 158 20.54 6.49 3.29
CA SER A 158 20.54 6.53 1.82
C SER A 158 21.94 6.77 1.28
N VAL A 159 22.19 6.29 0.08
CA VAL A 159 23.25 6.76 -0.81
C VAL A 159 22.59 7.61 -1.87
N SER A 160 23.06 8.84 -2.03
CA SER A 160 22.56 9.77 -3.03
C SER A 160 23.68 10.15 -3.99
N THR A 161 23.42 10.04 -5.27
CA THR A 161 24.29 10.51 -6.36
C THR A 161 23.79 11.82 -6.97
N GLY A 162 22.66 12.31 -6.48
CA GLY A 162 22.04 13.58 -6.87
C GLY A 162 20.73 13.84 -6.14
N PRO A 163 20.16 15.03 -6.28
CA PRO A 163 18.97 15.44 -5.51
C PRO A 163 17.73 14.55 -5.72
N ALA A 164 17.64 13.92 -6.89
CA ALA A 164 16.52 13.07 -7.26
C ALA A 164 16.85 11.57 -7.23
N ILE A 165 18.12 11.22 -7.04
CA ILE A 165 18.61 9.84 -7.13
C ILE A 165 19.16 9.42 -5.78
N SER A 166 18.34 8.70 -5.01
CA SER A 166 18.72 8.15 -3.72
C SER A 166 18.35 6.68 -3.64
N LYS A 167 19.24 5.88 -3.08
CA LYS A 167 19.07 4.46 -2.84
C LYS A 167 18.96 4.16 -1.37
N PRO A 168 18.01 3.33 -0.95
CA PRO A 168 17.85 2.98 0.44
C PRO A 168 18.93 2.04 0.91
N LEU A 169 19.43 2.30 2.11
CA LEU A 169 20.25 1.38 2.89
C LEU A 169 19.47 1.01 4.15
N ILE A 170 19.33 -0.28 4.41
CA ILE A 170 18.78 -0.80 5.66
C ILE A 170 19.90 -1.47 6.43
N ARG A 171 20.22 -0.94 7.62
CA ARG A 171 21.34 -1.44 8.46
C ARG A 171 22.66 -1.52 7.71
N GLY A 172 22.94 -0.56 6.82
CA GLY A 172 24.17 -0.48 6.02
C GLY A 172 24.19 -1.34 4.76
N LEU A 173 23.14 -2.11 4.48
CA LEU A 173 23.02 -2.93 3.28
C LEU A 173 22.04 -2.29 2.30
N GLY A 174 22.39 -2.27 1.04
CA GLY A 174 21.59 -1.65 -0.02
C GLY A 174 21.61 -2.41 -1.34
N TYR A 175 21.23 -1.73 -2.41
CA TYR A 175 21.19 -2.25 -3.78
C TYR A 175 20.31 -3.50 -3.89
N ASN A 176 20.83 -4.60 -4.45
CA ASN A 176 20.14 -5.87 -4.61
C ASN A 176 19.81 -6.60 -3.29
N ARG A 177 20.13 -6.01 -2.12
CA ARG A 177 19.81 -6.58 -0.80
C ARG A 177 18.60 -5.91 -0.15
N VAL A 178 18.11 -4.81 -0.73
CA VAL A 178 16.88 -4.13 -0.32
C VAL A 178 15.86 -4.28 -1.44
N LEU A 179 14.79 -4.98 -1.17
CA LEU A 179 13.71 -5.16 -2.13
C LEU A 179 12.71 -4.00 -2.00
N THR A 180 12.37 -3.37 -3.13
CA THR A 180 11.28 -2.40 -3.20
C THR A 180 10.06 -3.01 -3.86
N ILE A 181 8.90 -2.82 -3.24
CA ILE A 181 7.60 -3.26 -3.74
C ILE A 181 6.71 -2.02 -3.82
N ASN A 182 6.03 -1.84 -4.92
CA ASN A 182 5.04 -0.80 -5.13
C ASN A 182 3.68 -1.43 -5.40
N ASP A 183 2.72 -1.23 -4.52
CA ASP A 183 1.36 -1.80 -4.59
C ASP A 183 1.34 -3.32 -4.91
N GLY A 184 2.28 -4.05 -4.29
CA GLY A 184 2.43 -5.49 -4.48
C GLY A 184 3.29 -5.91 -5.66
N VAL A 185 3.75 -4.98 -6.50
CA VAL A 185 4.62 -5.24 -7.65
C VAL A 185 6.06 -4.94 -7.29
N ARG A 186 6.95 -5.91 -7.49
CA ARG A 186 8.38 -5.76 -7.27
C ARG A 186 8.98 -4.75 -8.26
N GLN A 187 9.77 -3.82 -7.72
CA GLN A 187 10.51 -2.81 -8.49
C GLN A 187 11.99 -3.21 -8.56
N GLU A 188 12.50 -3.48 -9.74
CA GLU A 188 13.89 -3.96 -9.92
C GLU A 188 14.86 -2.89 -10.41
N GLY A 189 14.37 -1.80 -11.02
CA GLY A 189 15.20 -0.76 -11.63
C GLY A 189 16.22 -0.14 -10.69
N GLN A 190 15.90 0.00 -9.41
CA GLN A 190 16.80 0.56 -8.39
C GLN A 190 18.02 -0.32 -8.04
N GLN A 191 18.02 -1.60 -8.41
CA GLN A 191 19.09 -2.53 -8.10
C GLN A 191 20.32 -2.32 -9.00
N TRP A 192 20.10 -1.72 -10.15
CA TRP A 192 21.10 -1.50 -11.18
C TRP A 192 21.76 -0.11 -11.00
N GLY A 193 23.03 -0.01 -11.28
CA GLY A 193 23.80 1.24 -11.33
C GLY A 193 23.53 2.32 -10.27
N ASP A 194 24.37 3.30 -10.12
CA ASP A 194 24.17 4.39 -9.16
C ASP A 194 23.27 5.51 -9.70
N GLU A 195 23.00 5.50 -10.98
CA GLU A 195 22.18 6.47 -11.72
C GLU A 195 20.68 6.22 -11.65
N HIS A 196 20.25 5.05 -11.18
CA HIS A 196 18.82 4.70 -11.06
C HIS A 196 18.36 4.73 -9.60
N GLY A 197 17.42 5.61 -9.31
CA GLY A 197 16.72 5.68 -8.02
C GLY A 197 15.39 4.94 -8.02
N ILE A 198 14.62 5.11 -6.96
CA ILE A 198 13.22 4.67 -6.93
C ILE A 198 12.38 5.71 -7.65
N GLU A 199 11.78 5.31 -8.76
CA GLU A 199 10.97 6.17 -9.64
C GLU A 199 9.51 6.26 -9.15
N ILE A 200 9.33 6.56 -7.87
CA ILE A 200 8.00 6.72 -7.26
C ILE A 200 7.91 8.11 -6.66
N ASP A 201 6.89 8.83 -7.07
CA ASP A 201 6.60 10.16 -6.56
C ASP A 201 6.05 10.09 -5.13
N GLU A 202 6.70 10.74 -4.17
CA GLU A 202 6.29 10.80 -2.78
C GLU A 202 4.88 11.37 -2.58
N ALA A 203 4.42 12.24 -3.47
CA ALA A 203 3.08 12.82 -3.39
C ALA A 203 1.98 11.79 -3.71
N SER A 204 2.31 10.75 -4.49
CA SER A 204 1.38 9.64 -4.80
C SER A 204 1.28 8.63 -3.66
N VAL A 205 2.27 8.59 -2.75
CA VAL A 205 2.38 7.56 -1.73
C VAL A 205 1.44 7.84 -0.56
N SER A 206 0.74 6.82 -0.11
CA SER A 206 -0.12 6.86 1.07
C SER A 206 0.61 6.42 2.34
N LYS A 207 1.46 5.39 2.24
CA LYS A 207 2.34 4.95 3.32
C LYS A 207 3.51 4.14 2.79
N VAL A 208 4.58 4.08 3.58
CA VAL A 208 5.73 3.20 3.36
C VAL A 208 5.88 2.30 4.58
N GLU A 209 5.95 1.00 4.34
CA GLU A 209 6.25 -0.01 5.34
C GLU A 209 7.69 -0.49 5.12
N ILE A 210 8.51 -0.41 6.16
CA ILE A 210 9.92 -0.83 6.13
C ILE A 210 10.05 -2.07 6.99
N LEU A 211 10.14 -3.23 6.35
CA LEU A 211 10.32 -4.51 7.01
C LEU A 211 11.81 -4.79 7.16
N LYS A 212 12.25 -5.08 8.38
CA LYS A 212 13.66 -5.29 8.71
C LYS A 212 13.85 -6.68 9.30
N GLY A 213 14.89 -7.38 8.84
CA GLY A 213 15.26 -8.69 9.38
C GLY A 213 14.41 -9.85 8.85
N PRO A 214 14.16 -10.92 9.64
CA PRO A 214 13.65 -12.20 9.13
C PRO A 214 12.33 -12.13 8.37
N ALA A 215 11.51 -11.12 8.61
CA ALA A 215 10.26 -10.90 7.88
C ALA A 215 10.44 -10.71 6.38
N SER A 216 11.60 -10.18 5.99
CA SER A 216 11.91 -9.95 4.58
C SER A 216 12.17 -11.25 3.81
N LEU A 217 12.49 -12.35 4.50
CA LEU A 217 12.74 -13.65 3.85
C LEU A 217 11.54 -14.20 3.09
N VAL A 218 10.32 -13.79 3.44
CA VAL A 218 9.11 -14.14 2.68
C VAL A 218 9.20 -13.67 1.22
N TYR A 219 10.02 -12.66 0.95
CA TYR A 219 10.20 -12.06 -0.36
C TYR A 219 11.42 -12.58 -1.13
N GLY A 220 12.14 -13.55 -0.56
CA GLY A 220 13.28 -14.19 -1.21
C GLY A 220 14.64 -13.60 -0.82
N SER A 221 15.69 -14.08 -1.51
CA SER A 221 17.10 -13.76 -1.23
C SER A 221 17.44 -12.28 -1.35
N ASP A 222 16.78 -11.57 -2.26
CA ASP A 222 17.06 -10.16 -2.55
C ASP A 222 16.56 -9.22 -1.47
N ALA A 223 15.76 -9.73 -0.53
CA ALA A 223 15.28 -8.98 0.63
C ALA A 223 16.16 -9.19 1.88
N MET A 224 17.43 -9.51 1.72
CA MET A 224 18.35 -9.85 2.83
C MET A 224 18.47 -8.72 3.86
N ALA A 225 18.52 -7.46 3.44
CA ALA A 225 18.59 -6.30 4.33
C ALA A 225 17.19 -5.90 4.84
N GLY A 226 16.20 -6.04 3.99
CA GLY A 226 14.82 -5.65 4.27
C GLY A 226 13.99 -5.40 3.03
N VAL A 227 12.74 -5.02 3.24
CA VAL A 227 11.78 -4.69 2.20
C VAL A 227 11.22 -3.30 2.45
N LEU A 228 11.15 -2.50 1.39
CA LEU A 228 10.36 -1.28 1.30
C LEU A 228 9.05 -1.61 0.57
N ASN A 229 7.95 -1.67 1.29
CA ASN A 229 6.63 -1.84 0.72
C ASN A 229 5.95 -0.47 0.63
N ILE A 230 5.82 0.04 -0.58
CA ILE A 230 5.26 1.35 -0.89
C ILE A 230 3.81 1.14 -1.32
N ILE A 231 2.91 1.88 -0.69
CA ILE A 231 1.48 1.78 -0.94
C ILE A 231 1.00 3.15 -1.38
N THR A 232 0.56 3.23 -2.64
CA THR A 232 0.09 4.47 -3.24
C THR A 232 -1.43 4.58 -3.16
N HIS A 233 -2.13 3.45 -3.26
CA HIS A 233 -3.57 3.42 -3.34
C HIS A 233 -4.23 3.12 -1.99
N VAL A 234 -5.11 4.02 -1.57
CA VAL A 234 -6.07 3.78 -0.49
C VAL A 234 -7.46 3.96 -1.07
N PRO A 235 -8.35 2.96 -0.95
CA PRO A 235 -9.71 3.07 -1.44
C PRO A 235 -10.41 4.32 -0.89
N VAL A 236 -11.15 4.96 -1.77
CA VAL A 236 -11.98 6.12 -1.42
C VAL A 236 -13.39 5.64 -1.10
N GLN A 237 -14.06 6.32 -0.21
CA GLN A 237 -15.45 6.08 0.15
C GLN A 237 -16.35 5.94 -1.08
N SER A 238 -17.28 4.99 -1.05
CA SER A 238 -18.23 4.77 -2.14
C SER A 238 -18.98 6.07 -2.48
N ASN A 239 -19.08 6.35 -3.78
CA ASN A 239 -19.74 7.54 -4.32
C ASN A 239 -19.20 8.86 -3.74
N SER A 240 -17.89 8.91 -3.48
CA SER A 240 -17.21 10.12 -3.02
C SER A 240 -15.98 10.43 -3.85
N ILE A 241 -15.55 11.68 -3.78
CA ILE A 241 -14.33 12.19 -4.41
C ILE A 241 -13.47 12.80 -3.32
N LYS A 242 -12.19 12.45 -3.31
CA LYS A 242 -11.17 13.02 -2.44
C LYS A 242 -10.16 13.77 -3.29
N ILE A 243 -9.91 15.03 -2.96
CA ILE A 243 -8.95 15.89 -3.64
C ILE A 243 -7.85 16.25 -2.65
N ASN A 244 -6.60 16.05 -3.05
CA ASN A 244 -5.44 16.49 -2.29
C ASN A 244 -4.55 17.32 -3.22
N THR A 245 -4.18 18.49 -2.78
CA THR A 245 -3.24 19.35 -3.51
C THR A 245 -2.21 19.90 -2.55
N GLY A 246 -1.03 20.22 -3.04
CA GLY A 246 -0.01 20.82 -2.23
C GLY A 246 1.08 21.47 -3.06
N ALA A 247 1.85 22.33 -2.42
CA ALA A 247 3.03 22.96 -2.97
C ALA A 247 4.15 22.94 -1.95
N ASN A 248 5.38 22.78 -2.43
CA ASN A 248 6.58 22.80 -1.60
C ASN A 248 7.62 23.73 -2.26
N TYR A 249 8.32 24.47 -1.42
CA TYR A 249 9.46 25.30 -1.81
C TYR A 249 10.65 25.03 -0.90
N GLN A 250 11.82 24.74 -1.49
CA GLN A 250 13.07 24.59 -0.78
C GLN A 250 14.07 25.66 -1.25
N SER A 251 14.62 26.40 -0.31
CA SER A 251 15.47 27.55 -0.63
C SER A 251 16.89 27.17 -1.08
N ASN A 252 17.40 26.00 -0.65
CA ASN A 252 18.79 25.56 -0.91
C ASN A 252 19.10 25.33 -2.39
N ASN A 253 18.15 24.80 -3.15
CA ASN A 253 18.24 24.55 -4.58
C ASN A 253 17.06 25.16 -5.36
N ARG A 254 16.33 26.08 -4.74
CA ARG A 254 15.14 26.71 -5.30
C ARG A 254 14.10 25.71 -5.85
N LEU A 255 14.04 24.52 -5.26
CA LEU A 255 13.08 23.51 -5.65
C LEU A 255 11.67 24.05 -5.45
N ARG A 256 10.89 24.01 -6.52
CA ARG A 256 9.45 24.29 -6.52
C ARG A 256 8.73 23.03 -6.92
N SER A 257 7.82 22.57 -6.11
CA SER A 257 7.01 21.39 -6.39
C SER A 257 5.55 21.73 -6.17
N ILE A 258 4.72 21.36 -7.11
CA ILE A 258 3.26 21.34 -6.98
C ILE A 258 2.77 19.95 -7.33
N TYR A 259 1.81 19.47 -6.56
CA TYR A 259 1.17 18.20 -6.82
C TYR A 259 -0.35 18.31 -6.66
N GLY A 260 -1.05 17.46 -7.39
CA GLY A 260 -2.49 17.26 -7.30
C GLY A 260 -2.83 15.79 -7.39
N ASN A 261 -3.78 15.37 -6.58
CA ASN A 261 -4.35 14.04 -6.61
C ASN A 261 -5.87 14.14 -6.50
N ILE A 262 -6.56 13.47 -7.39
CA ILE A 262 -8.01 13.33 -7.37
C ILE A 262 -8.30 11.83 -7.37
N ALA A 263 -8.93 11.35 -6.34
CA ALA A 263 -9.33 9.96 -6.21
C ALA A 263 -10.83 9.86 -5.96
N GLY A 264 -11.46 8.86 -6.48
CA GLY A 264 -12.88 8.66 -6.29
C GLY A 264 -13.30 7.22 -6.33
N ASN A 265 -14.51 6.98 -5.87
CA ASN A 265 -15.18 5.70 -5.97
C ASN A 265 -16.57 5.92 -6.56
N THR A 266 -16.83 5.31 -7.70
CA THR A 266 -18.12 5.38 -8.37
C THR A 266 -18.69 3.98 -8.48
N ASN A 267 -19.79 3.69 -7.77
CA ASN A 267 -20.44 2.37 -7.76
C ASN A 267 -19.47 1.19 -7.50
N GLY A 268 -18.54 1.36 -6.57
CA GLY A 268 -17.55 0.34 -6.23
C GLY A 268 -16.28 0.35 -7.10
N PHE A 269 -16.26 1.10 -8.20
CA PHE A 269 -15.07 1.29 -9.01
C PHE A 269 -14.21 2.42 -8.43
N ASN A 270 -13.04 2.07 -7.90
CA ASN A 270 -12.06 3.03 -7.39
C ASN A 270 -11.17 3.50 -8.53
N TRP A 271 -10.97 4.81 -8.61
CA TRP A 271 -10.06 5.43 -9.55
C TRP A 271 -9.21 6.50 -8.87
N ASN A 272 -8.02 6.70 -9.37
CA ASN A 272 -7.06 7.67 -8.82
C ASN A 272 -6.27 8.29 -9.98
N ILE A 273 -6.20 9.62 -10.01
CA ILE A 273 -5.41 10.40 -10.97
C ILE A 273 -4.53 11.32 -10.16
N TYR A 274 -3.25 11.29 -10.40
CA TYR A 274 -2.30 12.19 -9.75
C TYR A 274 -1.30 12.75 -10.75
N GLY A 275 -0.74 13.89 -10.42
CA GLY A 275 0.33 14.51 -11.17
C GLY A 275 1.15 15.43 -10.27
N THR A 276 2.45 15.47 -10.55
CA THR A 276 3.40 16.31 -9.84
C THR A 276 4.30 17.02 -10.86
N ARG A 277 4.58 18.29 -10.59
CA ARG A 277 5.61 19.03 -11.32
C ARG A 277 6.64 19.55 -10.32
N LYS A 278 7.90 19.19 -10.57
CA LYS A 278 9.06 19.66 -9.81
C LYS A 278 9.99 20.42 -10.74
N ALA A 279 10.57 21.50 -10.25
CA ALA A 279 11.64 22.24 -10.91
C ALA A 279 12.62 22.70 -9.84
N ALA A 280 13.88 22.41 -10.03
CA ALA A 280 14.97 22.78 -9.15
C ALA A 280 16.05 23.50 -9.95
N ALA A 281 16.87 24.30 -9.27
CA ALA A 281 18.14 24.80 -9.75
C ALA A 281 19.28 24.07 -9.03
N ASP A 282 20.49 24.29 -9.47
CA ASP A 282 21.69 23.74 -8.85
C ASP A 282 21.85 24.16 -7.40
N TYR A 283 22.42 23.30 -6.59
CA TYR A 283 22.80 23.65 -5.22
C TYR A 283 23.92 24.66 -5.23
N LYS A 284 23.84 25.63 -4.31
CA LYS A 284 24.94 26.52 -4.01
C LYS A 284 25.68 26.04 -2.76
N ASN A 285 26.98 25.93 -2.86
CA ASN A 285 27.81 25.70 -1.68
C ASN A 285 28.10 27.05 -0.96
N LYS A 286 28.70 26.98 0.24
CA LYS A 286 29.00 28.14 1.07
C LYS A 286 30.00 29.12 0.37
N TYR A 287 30.68 28.70 -0.66
CA TYR A 287 31.75 29.45 -1.36
C TYR A 287 31.30 29.85 -2.79
N ASP A 288 30.00 30.05 -3.01
CA ASP A 288 29.40 30.45 -4.29
C ASP A 288 29.64 29.52 -5.49
N GLY A 289 30.15 28.31 -5.23
CA GLY A 289 30.26 27.26 -6.26
C GLY A 289 28.93 26.58 -6.49
N TYR A 290 28.58 26.31 -7.76
CA TYR A 290 27.50 25.42 -8.09
C TYR A 290 27.97 23.96 -7.94
N VAL A 291 27.16 23.14 -7.33
CA VAL A 291 27.37 21.69 -7.25
C VAL A 291 26.31 21.08 -8.15
N TYR A 292 26.77 20.44 -9.21
CA TYR A 292 25.95 19.76 -10.20
C TYR A 292 25.39 18.45 -9.66
#